data_92f4f5d7ac0795caf516d1595679c5e9
#
_entry.id   92f4f5d7ac0795caf516d1595679c5e9
#
_cell.length_a   1.000
_cell.length_b   1.000
_cell.length_c   1.000
_cell.angle_alpha   90.00
_cell.angle_beta   90.00
_cell.angle_gamma   90.00
#
_symmetry.space_group_name_H-M   'P 1'
#
loop_
_entity.id
_entity.type
_entity.pdbx_description
1 polymer ?
#
loop_
_entity_poly.entity_id
_entity_poly.type
_entity_poly.pdbx_seq_one_letter_code
_entity_poly.pdbx_strand_id
1 'polypeptide(L)'
;MQSIDAVGKGGGTAALEKALAGEELSYEDGVQLMNEENLFLLGAAADRLRRDLAGNIVTFVSSYYLNYTNVCAASCPLCAFYRKGDEADAYTLTPEQIAGRAKVAIDQLGATELHIVGGFHPKLGLDYYENMMKAIKAEYPKVTIKAFTPAEIFFIARLTHNSTKEVLLRLKGAGLDALPGGGAEIFHPDTRKQIVIGKCSGDEWLDTARQAHELGIRSNCTMLFGHVEKPEHIVDHVIKIRELHKKTKGFTTFIPLKFSLENTELEQKGLIKSESPSPYDLRVIAMSRLLLGSVLKNVSVYWVALGKKIAQVALSYGGNDMVGTAYSEEIFKAAGKASGTSLQELASMVREIKREPAQRDTFFNILQRF
;
A
#
# COMPACT_ATOMS: atom_id res chain seq x y z
N MET A 1 -11.03 -13.85 29.62
CA MET A 1 -9.66 -13.29 29.64
C MET A 1 -8.73 -14.34 30.23
N GLN A 2 -8.38 -15.37 29.47
CA GLN A 2 -7.29 -16.27 29.86
C GLN A 2 -6.01 -15.58 29.41
N SER A 3 -5.12 -15.41 30.34
CA SER A 3 -3.87 -14.68 30.22
C SER A 3 -2.97 -15.26 29.13
N ILE A 4 -2.48 -14.39 28.27
CA ILE A 4 -1.40 -14.65 27.28
C ILE A 4 -0.10 -15.10 27.99
N ASP A 5 -0.06 -15.08 29.31
CA ASP A 5 1.03 -15.64 30.13
C ASP A 5 1.27 -17.16 29.93
N ALA A 6 0.31 -17.87 29.29
CA ALA A 6 0.50 -19.24 28.85
C ALA A 6 1.33 -19.38 27.55
N VAL A 7 1.56 -18.28 26.82
CA VAL A 7 2.35 -18.27 25.58
C VAL A 7 3.87 -18.37 25.87
N GLY A 8 4.29 -18.06 27.07
CA GLY A 8 5.71 -18.02 27.46
C GLY A 8 6.35 -19.33 27.92
N LYS A 9 5.63 -20.47 27.92
CA LYS A 9 6.21 -21.74 28.40
C LYS A 9 5.92 -22.94 27.50
N GLY A 10 6.40 -22.91 26.27
CA GLY A 10 6.52 -24.10 25.45
C GLY A 10 5.83 -24.04 24.09
N GLY A 11 6.44 -23.45 23.09
CA GLY A 11 6.06 -23.65 21.70
C GLY A 11 6.26 -22.50 20.74
N GLY A 12 6.76 -21.33 21.17
CA GLY A 12 7.10 -20.23 20.26
C GLY A 12 8.57 -20.24 19.86
N THR A 13 8.88 -19.71 18.66
CA THR A 13 10.26 -19.51 18.24
C THR A 13 10.92 -18.41 19.10
N ALA A 14 12.27 -18.42 19.19
CA ALA A 14 13.03 -17.35 19.88
C ALA A 14 12.69 -15.95 19.32
N ALA A 15 12.36 -15.86 18.03
CA ALA A 15 11.93 -14.62 17.38
C ALA A 15 10.62 -14.06 17.97
N LEU A 16 9.66 -14.92 18.34
CA LEU A 16 8.42 -14.48 19.00
C LEU A 16 8.67 -13.94 20.40
N GLU A 17 9.57 -14.58 21.16
CA GLU A 17 9.94 -14.12 22.51
C GLU A 17 10.57 -12.73 22.44
N LYS A 18 11.53 -12.52 21.52
CA LYS A 18 12.13 -11.20 21.27
C LYS A 18 11.08 -10.15 20.89
N ALA A 19 10.17 -10.49 19.95
CA ALA A 19 9.12 -9.58 19.52
C ALA A 19 8.23 -9.14 20.69
N LEU A 20 7.85 -10.08 21.57
CA LEU A 20 7.03 -9.81 22.75
C LEU A 20 7.78 -9.04 23.85
N ALA A 21 9.10 -9.14 23.90
CA ALA A 21 9.96 -8.34 24.74
C ALA A 21 10.17 -6.92 24.20
N GLY A 22 9.70 -6.61 22.99
CA GLY A 22 9.88 -5.31 22.34
C GLY A 22 11.27 -5.11 21.73
N GLU A 23 12.02 -6.18 21.55
CA GLU A 23 13.33 -6.15 20.91
C GLU A 23 13.20 -5.96 19.40
N GLU A 24 14.21 -5.33 18.80
CA GLU A 24 14.27 -5.21 17.35
C GLU A 24 14.66 -6.55 16.73
N LEU A 25 13.83 -7.03 15.82
CA LEU A 25 14.03 -8.31 15.16
C LEU A 25 15.04 -8.19 14.01
N SER A 26 15.91 -9.20 13.90
CA SER A 26 16.88 -9.36 12.80
C SER A 26 16.20 -9.93 11.53
N TYR A 27 16.99 -10.05 10.47
CA TYR A 27 16.58 -10.76 9.25
C TYR A 27 16.28 -12.24 9.53
N GLU A 28 17.12 -12.91 10.31
CA GLU A 28 16.96 -14.31 10.68
C GLU A 28 15.71 -14.52 11.54
N ASP A 29 15.44 -13.61 12.48
CA ASP A 29 14.19 -13.61 13.26
C ASP A 29 12.96 -13.49 12.33
N GLY A 30 13.01 -12.60 11.34
CA GLY A 30 11.95 -12.46 10.34
C GLY A 30 11.70 -13.73 9.53
N VAL A 31 12.76 -14.41 9.10
CA VAL A 31 12.68 -15.71 8.41
C VAL A 31 12.09 -16.79 9.32
N GLN A 32 12.47 -16.82 10.61
CA GLN A 32 11.85 -17.73 11.58
C GLN A 32 10.34 -17.47 11.72
N LEU A 33 9.91 -16.21 11.81
CA LEU A 33 8.49 -15.87 11.89
C LEU A 33 7.70 -16.27 10.63
N MET A 34 8.32 -16.19 9.45
CA MET A 34 7.70 -16.67 8.22
C MET A 34 7.54 -18.19 8.18
N ASN A 35 8.35 -18.94 8.93
CA ASN A 35 8.31 -20.39 9.03
C ASN A 35 7.66 -20.90 10.34
N GLU A 36 7.12 -20.00 11.18
CA GLU A 36 6.42 -20.37 12.42
C GLU A 36 5.20 -21.25 12.09
N GLU A 37 5.15 -22.46 12.61
CA GLU A 37 4.07 -23.41 12.31
C GLU A 37 2.73 -23.00 12.94
N ASN A 38 2.78 -22.41 14.14
CA ASN A 38 1.59 -22.00 14.86
C ASN A 38 1.14 -20.59 14.45
N LEU A 39 0.31 -20.53 13.41
CA LEU A 39 -0.24 -19.27 12.89
C LEU A 39 -1.05 -18.49 13.96
N PHE A 40 -1.75 -19.18 14.87
CA PHE A 40 -2.53 -18.51 15.92
C PHE A 40 -1.62 -17.82 16.94
N LEU A 41 -0.51 -18.45 17.29
CA LEU A 41 0.48 -17.87 18.18
C LEU A 41 1.13 -16.63 17.56
N LEU A 42 1.51 -16.72 16.29
CA LEU A 42 2.05 -15.60 15.51
C LEU A 42 1.05 -14.44 15.46
N GLY A 43 -0.22 -14.72 15.16
CA GLY A 43 -1.30 -13.73 15.13
C GLY A 43 -1.54 -13.07 16.49
N ALA A 44 -1.56 -13.86 17.57
CA ALA A 44 -1.75 -13.34 18.94
C ALA A 44 -0.62 -12.39 19.35
N ALA A 45 0.63 -12.73 19.02
CA ALA A 45 1.79 -11.87 19.29
C ALA A 45 1.71 -10.55 18.49
N ALA A 46 1.35 -10.64 17.21
CA ALA A 46 1.18 -9.46 16.34
C ALA A 46 0.01 -8.57 16.81
N ASP A 47 -1.10 -9.16 17.27
CA ASP A 47 -2.25 -8.41 17.80
C ASP A 47 -1.93 -7.75 19.15
N ARG A 48 -1.15 -8.40 20.01
CA ARG A 48 -0.67 -7.79 21.24
C ARG A 48 0.16 -6.54 20.96
N LEU A 49 1.18 -6.65 20.09
CA LEU A 49 2.01 -5.51 19.70
C LEU A 49 1.17 -4.40 19.05
N ARG A 50 0.25 -4.75 18.13
CA ARG A 50 -0.68 -3.80 17.55
C ARG A 50 -1.48 -3.05 18.61
N ARG A 51 -2.00 -3.76 19.63
CA ARG A 51 -2.79 -3.19 20.72
C ARG A 51 -1.96 -2.21 21.56
N ASP A 52 -0.73 -2.56 21.86
CA ASP A 52 0.19 -1.70 22.61
C ASP A 52 0.51 -0.40 21.84
N LEU A 53 0.58 -0.46 20.51
CA LEU A 53 0.90 0.67 19.64
C LEU A 53 -0.32 1.54 19.27
N ALA A 54 -1.47 0.93 19.01
CA ALA A 54 -2.63 1.59 18.40
C ALA A 54 -3.92 1.52 19.26
N GLY A 55 -3.88 0.86 20.42
CA GLY A 55 -5.06 0.67 21.29
C GLY A 55 -6.13 -0.18 20.60
N ASN A 56 -7.41 0.15 20.85
CA ASN A 56 -8.55 -0.57 20.26
C ASN A 56 -9.06 0.04 18.96
N ILE A 57 -8.43 1.12 18.48
CA ILE A 57 -8.91 1.87 17.31
C ILE A 57 -8.44 1.17 16.02
N VAL A 58 -9.37 1.08 15.06
CA VAL A 58 -9.08 0.73 13.66
C VAL A 58 -9.49 1.90 12.78
N THR A 59 -8.55 2.35 11.96
CA THR A 59 -8.74 3.53 11.11
C THR A 59 -9.03 3.17 9.67
N PHE A 60 -9.66 4.11 8.95
CA PHE A 60 -9.85 4.09 7.49
C PHE A 60 -10.09 5.51 6.98
N VAL A 61 -9.84 5.77 5.68
CA VAL A 61 -10.03 7.08 5.07
C VAL A 61 -11.17 7.06 4.05
N SER A 62 -11.86 8.19 3.85
CA SER A 62 -12.74 8.35 2.69
C SER A 62 -11.88 8.67 1.46
N SER A 63 -11.59 7.66 0.65
CA SER A 63 -10.69 7.74 -0.50
C SER A 63 -11.40 7.45 -1.81
N TYR A 64 -11.07 8.23 -2.83
CA TYR A 64 -11.46 7.98 -4.21
C TYR A 64 -10.21 7.72 -5.05
N TYR A 65 -10.19 6.60 -5.77
CA TYR A 65 -9.11 6.24 -6.68
C TYR A 65 -9.35 6.87 -8.05
N LEU A 66 -8.34 7.53 -8.56
CA LEU A 66 -8.39 8.21 -9.84
C LEU A 66 -7.22 7.72 -10.69
N ASN A 67 -7.52 6.78 -11.59
CA ASN A 67 -6.54 6.26 -12.52
C ASN A 67 -6.58 7.13 -13.78
N TYR A 68 -5.58 8.03 -13.95
CA TYR A 68 -5.57 9.02 -15.02
C TYR A 68 -5.25 8.44 -16.40
N THR A 69 -4.58 7.29 -16.45
CA THR A 69 -4.30 6.55 -17.68
C THR A 69 -4.00 5.08 -17.39
N ASN A 70 -4.37 4.20 -18.32
CA ASN A 70 -3.88 2.81 -18.35
C ASN A 70 -2.76 2.60 -19.37
N VAL A 71 -2.43 3.62 -20.19
CA VAL A 71 -1.31 3.54 -21.13
C VAL A 71 0.01 3.52 -20.35
N CYS A 72 0.84 2.48 -20.59
CA CYS A 72 2.04 2.24 -19.81
C CYS A 72 3.21 1.78 -20.69
N ALA A 73 4.36 2.46 -20.57
CA ALA A 73 5.61 2.06 -21.20
C ALA A 73 6.19 0.79 -20.57
N ALA A 74 5.88 0.52 -19.29
CA ALA A 74 6.21 -0.73 -18.63
C ALA A 74 5.33 -1.89 -19.13
N SER A 75 5.83 -3.14 -19.01
CA SER A 75 5.12 -4.36 -19.43
C SER A 75 5.19 -5.41 -18.34
N CYS A 76 4.76 -5.04 -17.14
CA CYS A 76 4.89 -5.92 -15.97
C CYS A 76 3.96 -7.13 -16.08
N PRO A 77 4.45 -8.37 -16.09
CA PRO A 77 3.62 -9.57 -16.20
C PRO A 77 2.57 -9.72 -15.08
N LEU A 78 2.78 -9.05 -13.95
CA LEU A 78 1.86 -9.02 -12.80
C LEU A 78 0.65 -8.10 -13.01
N CYS A 79 0.64 -7.22 -14.02
CA CYS A 79 -0.32 -6.13 -14.13
C CYS A 79 -1.40 -6.43 -15.18
N ALA A 80 -2.65 -6.54 -14.77
CA ALA A 80 -3.81 -6.69 -15.64
C ALA A 80 -4.32 -5.33 -16.21
N PHE A 81 -3.86 -4.21 -15.66
CA PHE A 81 -4.40 -2.89 -15.94
C PHE A 81 -3.72 -2.19 -17.13
N TYR A 82 -2.42 -2.43 -17.37
CA TYR A 82 -1.67 -1.69 -18.38
C TYR A 82 -2.15 -1.95 -19.81
N ARG A 83 -2.05 -0.91 -20.65
CA ARG A 83 -2.26 -0.96 -22.12
C ARG A 83 -1.08 -0.31 -22.83
N LYS A 84 -0.82 -0.72 -24.08
CA LYS A 84 0.26 -0.13 -24.91
C LYS A 84 -0.17 1.16 -25.62
N GLY A 85 -1.45 1.43 -25.68
CA GLY A 85 -2.02 2.66 -26.21
C GLY A 85 -2.74 2.51 -27.56
N ASP A 86 -2.63 1.36 -28.21
CA ASP A 86 -3.35 0.98 -29.43
C ASP A 86 -4.54 0.02 -29.17
N GLU A 87 -4.70 -0.47 -27.94
CA GLU A 87 -5.85 -1.28 -27.55
C GLU A 87 -7.12 -0.42 -27.43
N ALA A 88 -8.26 -1.03 -27.74
CA ALA A 88 -9.57 -0.35 -27.80
C ALA A 88 -10.02 0.26 -26.46
N ASP A 89 -9.54 -0.26 -25.34
CA ASP A 89 -9.82 0.20 -23.98
C ASP A 89 -8.67 1.02 -23.36
N ALA A 90 -7.67 1.39 -24.18
CA ALA A 90 -6.63 2.33 -23.75
C ALA A 90 -7.22 3.73 -23.58
N TYR A 91 -6.87 4.40 -22.48
CA TYR A 91 -7.33 5.76 -22.22
C TYR A 91 -6.29 6.64 -21.52
N THR A 92 -6.46 7.93 -21.70
CA THR A 92 -5.77 8.98 -20.94
C THR A 92 -6.74 10.12 -20.71
N LEU A 93 -6.98 10.47 -19.46
CA LEU A 93 -7.90 11.55 -19.09
C LEU A 93 -7.23 12.91 -19.23
N THR A 94 -7.98 13.93 -19.65
CA THR A 94 -7.48 15.30 -19.60
C THR A 94 -7.51 15.86 -18.16
N PRO A 95 -6.75 16.92 -17.83
CA PRO A 95 -6.82 17.57 -16.53
C PRO A 95 -8.24 17.97 -16.12
N GLU A 96 -9.08 18.42 -17.10
CA GLU A 96 -10.46 18.80 -16.87
C GLU A 96 -11.36 17.60 -16.54
N GLN A 97 -11.15 16.47 -17.22
CA GLN A 97 -11.86 15.23 -16.91
C GLN A 97 -11.51 14.71 -15.52
N ILE A 98 -10.24 14.86 -15.13
CA ILE A 98 -9.75 14.49 -13.80
C ILE A 98 -10.38 15.40 -12.73
N ALA A 99 -10.41 16.71 -12.93
CA ALA A 99 -11.07 17.65 -12.03
C ALA A 99 -12.58 17.36 -11.91
N GLY A 100 -13.24 17.02 -13.02
CA GLY A 100 -14.64 16.61 -13.01
C GLY A 100 -14.91 15.34 -12.19
N ARG A 101 -14.03 14.34 -12.27
CA ARG A 101 -14.13 13.13 -11.43
C ARG A 101 -13.84 13.45 -9.95
N ALA A 102 -12.86 14.32 -9.67
CA ALA A 102 -12.57 14.77 -8.32
C ALA A 102 -13.78 15.50 -7.71
N LYS A 103 -14.48 16.33 -8.49
CA LYS A 103 -15.72 16.99 -8.06
C LYS A 103 -16.79 15.98 -7.63
N VAL A 104 -17.07 14.97 -8.43
CA VAL A 104 -18.01 13.89 -8.09
C VAL A 104 -17.56 13.17 -6.81
N ALA A 105 -16.29 12.84 -6.68
CA ALA A 105 -15.73 12.17 -5.52
C ALA A 105 -15.93 12.97 -4.22
N ILE A 106 -15.71 14.28 -4.27
CA ILE A 106 -15.78 15.15 -3.10
C ILE A 106 -17.23 15.49 -2.75
N ASP A 107 -18.01 15.98 -3.74
CA ASP A 107 -19.34 16.50 -3.50
C ASP A 107 -20.39 15.40 -3.23
N GLN A 108 -20.25 14.24 -3.89
CA GLN A 108 -21.25 13.17 -3.80
C GLN A 108 -20.84 12.03 -2.87
N LEU A 109 -19.52 11.71 -2.78
CA LEU A 109 -19.03 10.59 -1.99
C LEU A 109 -18.30 11.03 -0.72
N GLY A 110 -18.12 12.34 -0.50
CA GLY A 110 -17.45 12.88 0.67
C GLY A 110 -15.97 12.47 0.77
N ALA A 111 -15.28 12.31 -0.37
CA ALA A 111 -13.89 11.93 -0.38
C ALA A 111 -13.01 13.02 0.24
N THR A 112 -12.21 12.65 1.21
CA THR A 112 -11.21 13.53 1.86
C THR A 112 -9.81 13.33 1.28
N GLU A 113 -9.60 12.23 0.55
CA GLU A 113 -8.35 11.86 -0.11
C GLU A 113 -8.62 11.43 -1.55
N LEU A 114 -7.90 12.04 -2.50
CA LEU A 114 -7.82 11.56 -3.88
C LEU A 114 -6.53 10.74 -4.04
N HIS A 115 -6.67 9.46 -4.32
CA HIS A 115 -5.57 8.53 -4.58
C HIS A 115 -5.35 8.44 -6.10
N ILE A 116 -4.34 9.14 -6.62
CA ILE A 116 -4.14 9.31 -8.05
C ILE A 116 -2.92 8.54 -8.51
N VAL A 117 -3.12 7.49 -9.30
CA VAL A 117 -2.06 6.66 -9.89
C VAL A 117 -2.45 6.22 -11.31
N GLY A 118 -1.46 5.94 -12.15
CA GLY A 118 -1.73 5.48 -13.52
C GLY A 118 -0.58 4.71 -14.13
N GLY A 119 -0.71 4.42 -15.43
CA GLY A 119 0.36 3.86 -16.25
C GLY A 119 1.50 4.87 -16.47
N PHE A 120 2.67 4.37 -16.81
CA PHE A 120 3.84 5.17 -17.22
C PHE A 120 3.63 5.67 -18.65
N HIS A 121 2.87 6.73 -18.82
CA HIS A 121 2.51 7.21 -20.14
C HIS A 121 3.73 7.82 -20.88
N PRO A 122 4.13 7.31 -22.06
CA PRO A 122 5.41 7.65 -22.69
C PRO A 122 5.48 9.05 -23.29
N LYS A 123 4.36 9.80 -23.32
CA LYS A 123 4.27 11.11 -24.00
C LYS A 123 3.78 12.24 -23.10
N LEU A 124 3.41 11.99 -21.84
CA LEU A 124 2.92 13.04 -20.94
C LEU A 124 4.10 13.78 -20.32
N GLY A 125 4.21 15.06 -20.59
CA GLY A 125 5.20 15.95 -19.96
C GLY A 125 4.80 16.33 -18.54
N LEU A 126 5.75 16.91 -17.79
CA LEU A 126 5.55 17.29 -16.40
C LEU A 126 4.39 18.28 -16.21
N ASP A 127 4.18 19.18 -17.21
CA ASP A 127 3.09 20.17 -17.19
C ASP A 127 1.69 19.51 -17.15
N TYR A 128 1.52 18.34 -17.73
CA TYR A 128 0.25 17.59 -17.62
C TYR A 128 -0.07 17.27 -16.17
N TYR A 129 0.91 16.74 -15.45
CA TYR A 129 0.74 16.33 -14.03
C TYR A 129 0.54 17.54 -13.12
N GLU A 130 1.23 18.65 -13.38
CA GLU A 130 1.01 19.90 -12.65
C GLU A 130 -0.38 20.47 -12.89
N ASN A 131 -0.82 20.53 -14.16
CA ASN A 131 -2.11 21.10 -14.53
C ASN A 131 -3.27 20.28 -13.95
N MET A 132 -3.14 18.97 -13.90
CA MET A 132 -4.10 18.09 -13.24
C MET A 132 -4.30 18.46 -11.76
N MET A 133 -3.20 18.62 -11.01
CA MET A 133 -3.28 18.97 -9.59
C MET A 133 -3.77 20.41 -9.36
N LYS A 134 -3.29 21.36 -10.17
CA LYS A 134 -3.75 22.75 -10.12
C LYS A 134 -5.24 22.87 -10.38
N ALA A 135 -5.77 22.12 -11.36
CA ALA A 135 -7.20 22.09 -11.66
C ALA A 135 -8.04 21.59 -10.48
N ILE A 136 -7.59 20.53 -9.78
CA ILE A 136 -8.27 20.03 -8.58
C ILE A 136 -8.18 21.04 -7.44
N LYS A 137 -6.98 21.55 -7.15
CA LYS A 137 -6.75 22.49 -6.02
C LYS A 137 -7.43 23.85 -6.20
N ALA A 138 -7.68 24.28 -7.41
CA ALA A 138 -8.41 25.52 -7.70
C ALA A 138 -9.84 25.49 -7.17
N GLU A 139 -10.52 24.35 -7.27
CA GLU A 139 -11.91 24.19 -6.79
C GLU A 139 -11.95 23.58 -5.36
N TYR A 140 -11.01 22.67 -5.04
CA TYR A 140 -10.95 21.95 -3.76
C TYR A 140 -9.60 22.10 -3.06
N PRO A 141 -9.26 23.28 -2.54
CA PRO A 141 -7.92 23.54 -1.97
C PRO A 141 -7.59 22.69 -0.74
N LYS A 142 -8.61 22.17 -0.03
CA LYS A 142 -8.45 21.39 1.21
C LYS A 142 -8.37 19.87 0.99
N VAL A 143 -8.78 19.35 -0.19
CA VAL A 143 -8.70 17.91 -0.43
C VAL A 143 -7.24 17.47 -0.46
N THR A 144 -6.96 16.32 0.14
CA THR A 144 -5.60 15.75 0.06
C THR A 144 -5.38 15.07 -1.29
N ILE A 145 -4.39 15.51 -2.05
CA ILE A 145 -3.92 14.87 -3.26
C ILE A 145 -2.76 13.93 -2.90
N LYS A 146 -3.05 12.64 -2.83
CA LYS A 146 -2.05 11.58 -2.69
C LYS A 146 -1.82 10.97 -4.06
N ALA A 147 -0.79 11.40 -4.77
CA ALA A 147 -0.59 11.10 -6.17
C ALA A 147 0.82 10.60 -6.48
N PHE A 148 0.94 9.82 -7.52
CA PHE A 148 2.18 9.31 -8.13
C PHE A 148 3.03 8.47 -7.18
N THR A 149 3.16 7.20 -7.50
CA THR A 149 4.06 6.31 -6.77
C THR A 149 5.52 6.76 -6.93
N PRO A 150 6.44 6.38 -6.04
CA PRO A 150 7.87 6.64 -6.27
C PRO A 150 8.35 6.12 -7.62
N ALA A 151 7.78 5.02 -8.12
CA ALA A 151 8.10 4.49 -9.44
C ALA A 151 7.61 5.39 -10.60
N GLU A 152 6.42 6.03 -10.46
CA GLU A 152 5.94 7.02 -11.43
C GLU A 152 6.79 8.29 -11.39
N ILE A 153 7.14 8.79 -10.21
CA ILE A 153 8.04 9.96 -10.05
C ILE A 153 9.38 9.71 -10.75
N PHE A 154 9.99 8.54 -10.52
CA PHE A 154 11.23 8.15 -11.17
C PHE A 154 11.08 8.09 -12.70
N PHE A 155 9.98 7.52 -13.19
CA PHE A 155 9.70 7.47 -14.63
C PHE A 155 9.52 8.86 -15.23
N ILE A 156 8.72 9.74 -14.60
CA ILE A 156 8.51 11.12 -15.04
C ILE A 156 9.84 11.88 -15.10
N ALA A 157 10.68 11.73 -14.09
CA ALA A 157 11.99 12.37 -14.05
C ALA A 157 12.86 11.97 -15.27
N ARG A 158 12.92 10.69 -15.57
CA ARG A 158 13.65 10.20 -16.74
C ARG A 158 13.05 10.64 -18.07
N LEU A 159 11.71 10.57 -18.19
CA LEU A 159 11.01 10.97 -19.43
C LEU A 159 11.21 12.46 -19.73
N THR A 160 11.22 13.29 -18.71
CA THR A 160 11.28 14.75 -18.84
C THR A 160 12.68 15.33 -18.67
N HIS A 161 13.71 14.47 -18.55
CA HIS A 161 15.11 14.85 -18.35
C HIS A 161 15.33 15.77 -17.15
N ASN A 162 14.53 15.61 -16.09
CA ASN A 162 14.68 16.30 -14.81
C ASN A 162 15.26 15.33 -13.75
N SER A 163 15.81 15.88 -12.68
CA SER A 163 16.10 15.08 -11.49
C SER A 163 14.80 14.72 -10.76
N THR A 164 14.81 13.62 -10.03
CA THR A 164 13.68 13.20 -9.15
C THR A 164 13.29 14.33 -8.19
N LYS A 165 14.28 15.02 -7.62
CA LYS A 165 14.06 16.14 -6.69
C LYS A 165 13.35 17.31 -7.36
N GLU A 166 13.72 17.69 -8.58
CA GLU A 166 13.04 18.74 -9.34
C GLU A 166 11.59 18.39 -9.64
N VAL A 167 11.33 17.16 -10.08
CA VAL A 167 9.96 16.68 -10.30
C VAL A 167 9.13 16.77 -9.02
N LEU A 168 9.65 16.29 -7.89
CA LEU A 168 8.98 16.35 -6.59
C LEU A 168 8.69 17.79 -6.15
N LEU A 169 9.63 18.71 -6.32
CA LEU A 169 9.46 20.13 -5.98
C LEU A 169 8.37 20.79 -6.84
N ARG A 170 8.39 20.56 -8.15
CA ARG A 170 7.37 21.09 -9.07
C ARG A 170 5.98 20.55 -8.74
N LEU A 171 5.85 19.24 -8.54
CA LEU A 171 4.57 18.62 -8.18
C LEU A 171 4.07 19.10 -6.81
N LYS A 172 4.96 19.26 -5.81
CA LYS A 172 4.62 19.86 -4.52
C LYS A 172 4.08 21.28 -4.69
N GLY A 173 4.74 22.11 -5.51
CA GLY A 173 4.27 23.45 -5.84
C GLY A 173 2.93 23.48 -6.57
N ALA A 174 2.58 22.41 -7.28
CA ALA A 174 1.29 22.27 -7.96
C ALA A 174 0.17 21.71 -7.07
N GLY A 175 0.47 21.26 -5.85
CA GLY A 175 -0.53 20.79 -4.90
C GLY A 175 -0.43 19.30 -4.50
N LEU A 176 0.70 18.64 -4.78
CA LEU A 176 0.95 17.28 -4.28
C LEU A 176 1.15 17.31 -2.75
N ASP A 177 0.33 16.55 -2.02
CA ASP A 177 0.39 16.49 -0.55
C ASP A 177 1.13 15.24 -0.03
N ALA A 178 0.97 14.09 -0.71
CA ALA A 178 1.57 12.82 -0.31
C ALA A 178 1.77 11.88 -1.50
N LEU A 179 2.63 10.85 -1.34
CA LEU A 179 2.78 9.78 -2.32
C LEU A 179 2.08 8.49 -1.86
N PRO A 180 1.39 7.74 -2.74
CA PRO A 180 1.07 6.34 -2.53
C PRO A 180 2.33 5.48 -2.64
N GLY A 181 2.31 4.33 -2.00
CA GLY A 181 3.49 3.47 -1.91
C GLY A 181 3.66 2.45 -3.04
N GLY A 182 2.82 2.49 -4.06
CA GLY A 182 2.82 1.49 -5.14
C GLY A 182 4.11 1.48 -5.98
N GLY A 183 4.25 0.47 -6.84
CA GLY A 183 5.43 0.29 -7.68
C GLY A 183 6.64 -0.31 -6.97
N ALA A 184 6.59 -0.46 -5.63
CA ALA A 184 7.60 -1.15 -4.84
C ALA A 184 7.67 -2.65 -5.18
N GLU A 185 6.53 -3.27 -5.32
CA GLU A 185 6.28 -4.69 -5.54
C GLU A 185 7.08 -5.55 -4.54
N ILE A 186 8.24 -6.07 -4.96
CA ILE A 186 9.25 -6.71 -4.10
C ILE A 186 10.63 -6.15 -4.46
N PHE A 187 11.49 -5.87 -3.47
CA PHE A 187 12.80 -5.25 -3.74
C PHE A 187 13.86 -6.25 -4.15
N HIS A 188 13.71 -7.53 -3.78
CA HIS A 188 14.71 -8.55 -4.13
C HIS A 188 14.88 -8.65 -5.65
N PRO A 189 16.11 -8.46 -6.19
CA PRO A 189 16.31 -8.27 -7.63
C PRO A 189 15.90 -9.49 -8.48
N ASP A 190 16.12 -10.72 -8.00
CA ASP A 190 15.80 -11.93 -8.76
C ASP A 190 14.29 -12.16 -8.88
N THR A 191 13.52 -11.84 -7.84
CA THR A 191 12.05 -11.87 -7.91
C THR A 191 11.55 -10.71 -8.76
N ARG A 192 12.09 -9.51 -8.53
CA ARG A 192 11.66 -8.30 -9.25
C ARG A 192 11.81 -8.45 -10.76
N LYS A 193 12.91 -9.02 -11.26
CA LYS A 193 13.13 -9.29 -12.70
C LYS A 193 12.04 -10.16 -13.35
N GLN A 194 11.38 -11.02 -12.58
CA GLN A 194 10.36 -11.93 -13.09
C GLN A 194 8.98 -11.25 -13.23
N ILE A 195 8.71 -10.23 -12.42
CA ILE A 195 7.38 -9.63 -12.29
C ILE A 195 7.31 -8.17 -12.73
N VAL A 196 8.47 -7.50 -12.89
CA VAL A 196 8.56 -6.07 -13.20
C VAL A 196 9.43 -5.86 -14.43
N ILE A 197 8.85 -5.20 -15.46
CA ILE A 197 9.57 -4.85 -16.69
C ILE A 197 9.38 -3.35 -16.95
N GLY A 198 10.49 -2.61 -17.08
CA GLY A 198 10.44 -1.17 -17.42
C GLY A 198 10.16 -0.23 -16.27
N LYS A 199 10.23 -0.70 -15.00
CA LYS A 199 10.18 0.14 -13.80
C LYS A 199 11.58 0.30 -13.18
N CYS A 200 11.69 1.25 -12.25
CA CYS A 200 12.87 1.43 -11.41
C CYS A 200 13.23 0.17 -10.60
N SER A 201 14.50 0.04 -10.21
CA SER A 201 14.95 -0.95 -9.24
C SER A 201 14.36 -0.69 -7.84
N GLY A 202 14.56 -1.65 -6.92
CA GLY A 202 14.17 -1.46 -5.53
C GLY A 202 14.91 -0.30 -4.86
N ASP A 203 16.20 -0.16 -5.15
CA ASP A 203 17.03 0.90 -4.58
C ASP A 203 16.66 2.28 -5.12
N GLU A 204 16.34 2.40 -6.41
CA GLU A 204 15.84 3.64 -7.02
C GLU A 204 14.47 4.03 -6.47
N TRP A 205 13.60 3.05 -6.17
CA TRP A 205 12.33 3.31 -5.51
C TRP A 205 12.53 3.85 -4.08
N LEU A 206 13.42 3.22 -3.30
CA LEU A 206 13.76 3.64 -1.94
C LEU A 206 14.40 5.03 -1.92
N ASP A 207 15.30 5.32 -2.88
CA ASP A 207 15.92 6.64 -2.99
C ASP A 207 14.91 7.73 -3.38
N THR A 208 13.98 7.44 -4.29
CA THR A 208 12.89 8.36 -4.65
C THR A 208 12.00 8.67 -3.44
N ALA A 209 11.64 7.65 -2.65
CA ALA A 209 10.88 7.83 -1.41
C ALA A 209 11.67 8.65 -0.38
N ARG A 210 12.98 8.40 -0.22
CA ARG A 210 13.86 9.19 0.65
C ARG A 210 13.86 10.67 0.26
N GLN A 211 14.04 10.97 -1.03
CA GLN A 211 14.03 12.35 -1.54
C GLN A 211 12.70 13.04 -1.29
N ALA A 212 11.56 12.34 -1.47
CA ALA A 212 10.24 12.87 -1.15
C ALA A 212 10.12 13.22 0.34
N HIS A 213 10.57 12.32 1.22
CA HIS A 213 10.55 12.53 2.67
C HIS A 213 11.42 13.72 3.10
N GLU A 214 12.60 13.89 2.52
CA GLU A 214 13.49 15.04 2.78
C GLU A 214 12.87 16.38 2.36
N LEU A 215 11.97 16.36 1.38
CA LEU A 215 11.17 17.51 0.98
C LEU A 215 9.89 17.69 1.82
N GLY A 216 9.67 16.85 2.84
CA GLY A 216 8.49 16.88 3.68
C GLY A 216 7.24 16.29 3.02
N ILE A 217 7.37 15.56 1.90
CA ILE A 217 6.28 14.82 1.25
C ILE A 217 6.26 13.42 1.86
N ARG A 218 5.26 13.13 2.69
CA ARG A 218 5.10 11.80 3.30
C ARG A 218 4.53 10.80 2.29
N SER A 219 4.75 9.51 2.54
CA SER A 219 4.24 8.46 1.66
C SER A 219 3.72 7.25 2.43
N ASN A 220 2.89 6.43 1.78
CA ASN A 220 2.75 5.04 2.18
C ASN A 220 3.97 4.24 1.71
N CYS A 221 4.11 3.01 2.20
CA CYS A 221 4.96 2.00 1.59
C CYS A 221 4.17 0.71 1.39
N THR A 222 4.39 0.05 0.26
CA THR A 222 3.69 -1.18 -0.09
C THR A 222 4.67 -2.32 -0.34
N MET A 223 4.18 -3.53 -0.25
CA MET A 223 4.83 -4.74 -0.73
C MET A 223 3.77 -5.59 -1.44
N LEU A 224 4.08 -6.10 -2.62
CA LEU A 224 3.24 -7.09 -3.27
C LEU A 224 3.76 -8.47 -2.89
N PHE A 225 2.87 -9.37 -2.44
CA PHE A 225 3.21 -10.72 -2.02
C PHE A 225 2.22 -11.74 -2.56
N GLY A 226 2.59 -13.02 -2.52
CA GLY A 226 1.75 -14.14 -2.97
C GLY A 226 1.88 -14.41 -4.47
N HIS A 227 3.04 -14.13 -5.05
CA HIS A 227 3.36 -14.42 -6.46
C HIS A 227 4.51 -15.43 -6.60
N VAL A 228 5.73 -15.02 -6.93
CA VAL A 228 6.90 -15.91 -7.15
C VAL A 228 8.02 -15.66 -6.13
N GLU A 229 7.76 -14.83 -5.15
CA GLU A 229 8.73 -14.50 -4.09
C GLU A 229 8.93 -15.67 -3.12
N LYS A 230 10.07 -15.62 -2.42
CA LYS A 230 10.37 -16.48 -1.29
C LYS A 230 10.12 -15.75 0.02
N PRO A 231 9.90 -16.46 1.15
CA PRO A 231 9.78 -15.84 2.47
C PRO A 231 10.90 -14.85 2.80
N GLU A 232 12.14 -15.20 2.42
CA GLU A 232 13.33 -14.36 2.64
C GLU A 232 13.26 -13.02 1.90
N HIS A 233 12.61 -13.00 0.73
CA HIS A 233 12.44 -11.77 -0.06
C HIS A 233 11.43 -10.83 0.57
N ILE A 234 10.40 -11.37 1.21
CA ILE A 234 9.41 -10.60 1.99
C ILE A 234 10.11 -9.94 3.20
N VAL A 235 10.90 -10.71 3.93
CA VAL A 235 11.65 -10.22 5.10
C VAL A 235 12.63 -9.11 4.71
N ASP A 236 13.42 -9.30 3.64
CA ASP A 236 14.34 -8.29 3.09
C ASP A 236 13.59 -6.99 2.76
N HIS A 237 12.42 -7.10 2.13
CA HIS A 237 11.61 -5.94 1.76
C HIS A 237 11.16 -5.14 2.99
N VAL A 238 10.61 -5.82 4.01
CA VAL A 238 10.11 -5.18 5.24
C VAL A 238 11.24 -4.53 6.02
N ILE A 239 12.42 -5.17 6.09
CA ILE A 239 13.60 -4.59 6.72
C ILE A 239 14.05 -3.32 6.00
N LYS A 240 14.16 -3.33 4.67
CA LYS A 240 14.55 -2.14 3.89
C LYS A 240 13.60 -0.96 4.13
N ILE A 241 12.29 -1.22 4.19
CA ILE A 241 11.29 -0.20 4.57
C ILE A 241 11.53 0.31 5.99
N ARG A 242 11.74 -0.59 6.96
CA ARG A 242 12.01 -0.24 8.36
C ARG A 242 13.25 0.66 8.47
N GLU A 243 14.33 0.27 7.84
CA GLU A 243 15.60 1.02 7.90
C GLU A 243 15.50 2.40 7.23
N LEU A 244 14.78 2.52 6.11
CA LEU A 244 14.51 3.83 5.51
C LEU A 244 13.62 4.67 6.42
N HIS A 245 12.59 4.07 7.03
CA HIS A 245 11.71 4.80 7.94
C HIS A 245 12.45 5.30 9.19
N LYS A 246 13.38 4.52 9.74
CA LYS A 246 14.24 4.97 10.87
C LYS A 246 14.97 6.27 10.53
N LYS A 247 15.46 6.41 9.31
CA LYS A 247 16.22 7.58 8.84
C LYS A 247 15.33 8.80 8.56
N THR A 248 14.17 8.56 7.94
CA THR A 248 13.37 9.66 7.36
C THR A 248 12.10 9.98 8.12
N LYS A 249 11.54 9.02 8.87
CA LYS A 249 10.20 9.09 9.51
C LYS A 249 9.08 9.46 8.54
N GLY A 250 9.30 9.24 7.23
CA GLY A 250 8.40 9.74 6.18
C GLY A 250 7.26 8.79 5.80
N PHE A 251 7.34 7.50 6.09
CA PHE A 251 6.24 6.57 5.82
C PHE A 251 5.08 6.75 6.81
N THR A 252 3.85 6.74 6.31
CA THR A 252 2.62 6.85 7.12
C THR A 252 2.09 5.48 7.55
N THR A 253 2.17 4.51 6.67
CA THR A 253 1.74 3.12 6.90
C THR A 253 2.45 2.16 5.97
N PHE A 254 2.58 0.92 6.39
CA PHE A 254 2.96 -0.22 5.54
C PHE A 254 1.71 -0.98 5.08
N ILE A 255 1.63 -1.29 3.80
CA ILE A 255 0.48 -1.98 3.18
C ILE A 255 0.97 -3.22 2.45
N PRO A 256 0.89 -4.42 3.05
CA PRO A 256 1.10 -5.67 2.32
C PRO A 256 -0.08 -5.90 1.38
N LEU A 257 0.18 -5.88 0.07
CA LEU A 257 -0.78 -6.10 -1.00
C LEU A 257 -0.71 -7.55 -1.46
N LYS A 258 -1.81 -8.27 -1.34
CA LYS A 258 -1.94 -9.61 -1.92
C LYS A 258 -1.98 -9.50 -3.44
N PHE A 259 -1.18 -10.33 -4.13
CA PHE A 259 -1.24 -10.44 -5.58
C PHE A 259 -2.58 -11.01 -6.04
N SER A 260 -3.16 -10.38 -7.06
CA SER A 260 -4.39 -10.85 -7.71
C SER A 260 -4.04 -11.40 -9.08
N LEU A 261 -4.39 -12.66 -9.31
CA LEU A 261 -3.88 -13.46 -10.43
C LEU A 261 -4.65 -13.18 -11.73
N GLU A 262 -5.95 -12.97 -11.65
CA GLU A 262 -6.87 -12.93 -12.81
C GLU A 262 -6.46 -11.89 -13.84
N ASN A 263 -6.50 -12.28 -15.12
CA ASN A 263 -6.18 -11.45 -16.28
C ASN A 263 -4.70 -10.99 -16.38
N THR A 264 -3.80 -11.59 -15.62
CA THR A 264 -2.35 -11.27 -15.69
C THR A 264 -1.61 -12.17 -16.67
N GLU A 265 -0.46 -11.70 -17.19
CA GLU A 265 0.39 -12.56 -17.99
C GLU A 265 0.97 -13.74 -17.19
N LEU A 266 1.15 -13.59 -15.88
CA LEU A 266 1.62 -14.66 -15.01
C LEU A 266 0.63 -15.83 -14.96
N GLU A 267 -0.69 -15.53 -14.97
CA GLU A 267 -1.74 -16.53 -15.14
C GLU A 267 -1.72 -17.14 -16.54
N GLN A 268 -1.75 -16.31 -17.58
CA GLN A 268 -1.84 -16.74 -18.98
C GLN A 268 -0.66 -17.65 -19.38
N LYS A 269 0.53 -17.38 -18.84
CA LYS A 269 1.73 -18.19 -19.08
C LYS A 269 1.84 -19.40 -18.15
N GLY A 270 0.89 -19.59 -17.23
CA GLY A 270 0.88 -20.70 -16.28
C GLY A 270 2.01 -20.68 -15.25
N LEU A 271 2.64 -19.50 -15.05
CA LEU A 271 3.72 -19.33 -14.08
C LEU A 271 3.20 -19.34 -12.64
N ILE A 272 1.98 -18.83 -12.44
CA ILE A 272 1.25 -18.91 -11.19
C ILE A 272 -0.11 -19.54 -11.48
N LYS A 273 -0.48 -20.56 -10.70
CA LYS A 273 -1.72 -21.33 -10.92
C LYS A 273 -2.85 -20.97 -9.97
N SER A 274 -2.55 -20.33 -8.87
CA SER A 274 -3.52 -19.92 -7.86
C SER A 274 -2.99 -18.77 -7.04
N GLU A 275 -3.89 -17.96 -6.48
CA GLU A 275 -3.52 -16.95 -5.47
C GLU A 275 -3.02 -17.64 -4.18
N SER A 276 -2.25 -16.90 -3.38
CA SER A 276 -1.80 -17.36 -2.06
C SER A 276 -2.98 -17.71 -1.16
N PRO A 277 -2.88 -18.78 -0.35
CA PRO A 277 -3.93 -19.15 0.59
C PRO A 277 -3.99 -18.17 1.77
N SER A 278 -5.19 -17.95 2.32
CA SER A 278 -5.42 -17.00 3.42
C SER A 278 -4.51 -17.20 4.65
N PRO A 279 -4.13 -18.43 5.06
CA PRO A 279 -3.15 -18.58 6.14
C PRO A 279 -1.79 -17.96 5.84
N TYR A 280 -1.33 -18.00 4.60
CA TYR A 280 -0.11 -17.33 4.17
C TYR A 280 -0.26 -15.80 4.21
N ASP A 281 -1.41 -15.28 3.75
CA ASP A 281 -1.71 -13.85 3.76
C ASP A 281 -1.66 -13.30 5.20
N LEU A 282 -2.27 -14.01 6.14
CA LEU A 282 -2.28 -13.64 7.56
C LEU A 282 -0.87 -13.72 8.18
N ARG A 283 -0.07 -14.71 7.79
CA ARG A 283 1.32 -14.86 8.21
C ARG A 283 2.18 -13.67 7.78
N VAL A 284 2.08 -13.25 6.51
CA VAL A 284 2.80 -12.10 5.98
C VAL A 284 2.45 -10.82 6.75
N ILE A 285 1.17 -10.60 7.04
CA ILE A 285 0.71 -9.43 7.80
C ILE A 285 1.25 -9.45 9.25
N ALA A 286 1.13 -10.59 9.92
CA ALA A 286 1.58 -10.74 11.30
C ALA A 286 3.11 -10.59 11.43
N MET A 287 3.88 -11.27 10.57
CA MET A 287 5.33 -11.13 10.51
C MET A 287 5.73 -9.67 10.25
N SER A 288 5.08 -9.00 9.29
CA SER A 288 5.37 -7.60 8.98
C SER A 288 5.12 -6.68 10.19
N ARG A 289 4.03 -6.88 10.93
CA ARG A 289 3.76 -6.15 12.18
C ARG A 289 4.88 -6.32 13.19
N LEU A 290 5.31 -7.56 13.43
CA LEU A 290 6.34 -7.87 14.41
C LEU A 290 7.70 -7.31 13.98
N LEU A 291 8.05 -7.45 12.71
CA LEU A 291 9.34 -7.00 12.17
C LEU A 291 9.46 -5.47 12.09
N LEU A 292 8.35 -4.77 11.81
CA LEU A 292 8.29 -3.31 11.86
C LEU A 292 8.31 -2.77 13.29
N GLY A 293 7.83 -3.55 14.24
CA GLY A 293 7.85 -3.21 15.66
C GLY A 293 7.18 -1.85 15.94
N SER A 294 7.83 -1.08 16.82
CA SER A 294 7.41 0.30 17.14
C SER A 294 7.92 1.35 16.13
N VAL A 295 8.79 0.95 15.20
CA VAL A 295 9.41 1.85 14.22
C VAL A 295 8.37 2.43 13.28
N LEU A 296 7.51 1.60 12.70
CA LEU A 296 6.39 2.04 11.85
C LEU A 296 5.06 1.55 12.44
N LYS A 297 4.35 2.49 13.08
CA LYS A 297 3.16 2.21 13.89
C LYS A 297 2.01 1.58 13.10
N ASN A 298 1.78 1.98 11.86
CA ASN A 298 0.58 1.61 11.12
C ASN A 298 0.87 0.49 10.12
N VAL A 299 0.05 -0.56 10.16
CA VAL A 299 -0.03 -1.62 9.15
C VAL A 299 -1.47 -1.66 8.65
N SER A 300 -1.64 -1.36 7.37
CA SER A 300 -2.96 -1.31 6.75
C SER A 300 -3.28 -2.62 6.04
N VAL A 301 -4.47 -3.14 6.25
CA VAL A 301 -4.99 -4.31 5.55
C VAL A 301 -5.80 -3.87 4.34
N TYR A 302 -5.36 -4.27 3.14
CA TYR A 302 -6.00 -3.87 1.90
C TYR A 302 -7.13 -4.84 1.54
N TRP A 303 -8.35 -4.51 1.97
CA TRP A 303 -9.53 -5.36 1.84
C TRP A 303 -9.92 -5.66 0.38
N VAL A 304 -9.59 -4.78 -0.59
CA VAL A 304 -9.86 -5.01 -2.01
C VAL A 304 -9.17 -6.27 -2.52
N ALA A 305 -7.89 -6.46 -2.16
CA ALA A 305 -7.11 -7.64 -2.57
C ALA A 305 -7.41 -8.87 -1.71
N LEU A 306 -7.56 -8.70 -0.39
CA LEU A 306 -7.77 -9.80 0.57
C LEU A 306 -9.21 -10.32 0.58
N GLY A 307 -10.16 -9.50 0.14
CA GLY A 307 -11.57 -9.69 0.42
C GLY A 307 -11.94 -9.25 1.85
N LYS A 308 -13.17 -8.74 2.03
CA LYS A 308 -13.63 -8.12 3.29
C LYS A 308 -13.47 -9.04 4.50
N LYS A 309 -13.81 -10.35 4.37
CA LYS A 309 -13.74 -11.33 5.47
C LYS A 309 -12.32 -11.55 5.96
N ILE A 310 -11.37 -11.75 5.06
CA ILE A 310 -9.97 -11.97 5.44
C ILE A 310 -9.34 -10.68 5.95
N ALA A 311 -9.67 -9.53 5.38
CA ALA A 311 -9.22 -8.24 5.89
C ALA A 311 -9.68 -8.00 7.34
N GLN A 312 -10.91 -8.36 7.67
CA GLN A 312 -11.44 -8.30 9.04
C GLN A 312 -10.67 -9.21 10.01
N VAL A 313 -10.36 -10.45 9.60
CA VAL A 313 -9.52 -11.37 10.38
C VAL A 313 -8.10 -10.82 10.53
N ALA A 314 -7.51 -10.24 9.48
CA ALA A 314 -6.17 -9.67 9.47
C ALA A 314 -5.98 -8.50 10.47
N LEU A 315 -7.06 -7.82 10.85
CA LEU A 315 -7.04 -6.86 11.96
C LEU A 315 -6.65 -7.52 13.30
N SER A 316 -6.91 -8.82 13.48
CA SER A 316 -6.46 -9.61 14.63
C SER A 316 -5.09 -10.27 14.41
N TYR A 317 -4.45 -9.99 13.30
CA TYR A 317 -3.11 -10.43 12.95
C TYR A 317 -2.12 -9.25 12.78
N GLY A 318 -2.38 -8.15 13.49
CA GLY A 318 -1.47 -7.00 13.54
C GLY A 318 -1.89 -5.79 12.71
N GLY A 319 -2.95 -5.87 11.90
CA GLY A 319 -3.51 -4.72 11.19
C GLY A 319 -4.22 -3.75 12.15
N ASN A 320 -4.07 -2.44 11.91
CA ASN A 320 -4.77 -1.39 12.65
C ASN A 320 -5.45 -0.34 11.76
N ASP A 321 -5.47 -0.58 10.44
CA ASP A 321 -6.06 0.31 9.45
C ASP A 321 -6.61 -0.50 8.29
N MET A 322 -7.75 -0.09 7.70
CA MET A 322 -8.41 -0.75 6.56
C MET A 322 -8.22 0.02 5.25
N VAL A 323 -7.18 0.82 5.12
CA VAL A 323 -6.90 1.72 4.00
C VAL A 323 -8.00 2.76 3.85
N GLY A 324 -9.14 2.41 3.24
CA GLY A 324 -10.25 3.32 3.04
C GLY A 324 -11.36 2.77 2.16
N THR A 325 -12.23 3.66 1.71
CA THR A 325 -13.42 3.30 0.91
C THR A 325 -13.09 2.75 -0.48
N ALA A 326 -11.92 3.07 -1.02
CA ALA A 326 -11.42 2.60 -2.32
C ALA A 326 -12.45 2.74 -3.46
N TYR A 327 -13.20 3.86 -3.48
CA TYR A 327 -14.13 4.13 -4.58
C TYR A 327 -13.36 4.23 -5.91
N SER A 328 -13.91 3.64 -6.98
CA SER A 328 -13.37 3.69 -8.35
C SER A 328 -11.93 3.15 -8.50
N GLU A 329 -11.59 2.10 -7.76
CA GLU A 329 -10.30 1.42 -7.88
C GLU A 329 -10.31 0.51 -9.13
N GLU A 330 -9.64 0.92 -10.21
CA GLU A 330 -9.67 0.22 -11.50
C GLU A 330 -8.52 -0.79 -11.68
N ILE A 331 -7.42 -0.66 -10.93
CA ILE A 331 -6.25 -1.55 -11.08
C ILE A 331 -6.56 -2.95 -10.60
N PHE A 332 -7.10 -3.09 -9.39
CA PHE A 332 -7.53 -4.38 -8.85
C PHE A 332 -8.81 -4.89 -9.51
N LYS A 333 -9.68 -3.99 -9.98
CA LYS A 333 -10.85 -4.35 -10.77
C LYS A 333 -10.45 -5.03 -12.09
N ALA A 334 -9.40 -4.57 -12.76
CA ALA A 334 -8.84 -5.24 -13.95
C ALA A 334 -8.37 -6.67 -13.65
N ALA A 335 -7.95 -6.94 -12.40
CA ALA A 335 -7.59 -8.27 -11.89
C ALA A 335 -8.76 -8.96 -11.16
N GLY A 336 -10.00 -8.71 -11.56
CA GLY A 336 -11.20 -9.43 -11.09
C GLY A 336 -11.69 -9.09 -9.68
N LYS A 337 -11.18 -8.05 -9.03
CA LYS A 337 -11.58 -7.70 -7.66
C LYS A 337 -12.68 -6.64 -7.64
N ALA A 338 -13.62 -6.77 -6.69
CA ALA A 338 -14.62 -5.73 -6.42
C ALA A 338 -13.97 -4.54 -5.70
N SER A 339 -14.36 -3.32 -6.08
CA SER A 339 -13.88 -2.09 -5.44
C SER A 339 -15.04 -1.23 -4.94
N GLY A 340 -14.74 -0.34 -4.01
CA GLY A 340 -15.69 0.59 -3.43
C GLY A 340 -16.51 0.02 -2.27
N THR A 341 -16.48 0.73 -1.15
CA THR A 341 -17.30 0.43 0.03
C THR A 341 -17.61 1.73 0.78
N SER A 342 -18.62 1.74 1.64
CA SER A 342 -18.96 2.94 2.42
C SER A 342 -18.17 3.00 3.74
N LEU A 343 -18.05 4.21 4.32
CA LEU A 343 -17.50 4.39 5.67
C LEU A 343 -18.31 3.62 6.71
N GLN A 344 -19.65 3.54 6.54
CA GLN A 344 -20.55 2.82 7.43
C GLN A 344 -20.30 1.31 7.40
N GLU A 345 -20.05 0.75 6.21
CA GLU A 345 -19.74 -0.67 6.09
C GLU A 345 -18.39 -1.00 6.73
N LEU A 346 -17.35 -0.17 6.49
CA LEU A 346 -16.06 -0.33 7.19
C LEU A 346 -16.21 -0.23 8.71
N ALA A 347 -16.97 0.75 9.18
CA ALA A 347 -17.25 0.90 10.61
C ALA A 347 -17.99 -0.31 11.19
N SER A 348 -18.95 -0.88 10.46
CA SER A 348 -19.67 -2.10 10.86
C SER A 348 -18.71 -3.29 11.01
N MET A 349 -17.88 -3.53 10.01
CA MET A 349 -16.89 -4.59 10.04
C MET A 349 -15.93 -4.48 11.25
N VAL A 350 -15.54 -3.25 11.60
CA VAL A 350 -14.67 -3.00 12.76
C VAL A 350 -15.41 -3.28 14.08
N ARG A 351 -16.69 -2.88 14.20
CA ARG A 351 -17.50 -3.15 15.39
C ARG A 351 -17.78 -4.63 15.62
N GLU A 352 -17.98 -5.41 14.55
CA GLU A 352 -18.21 -6.86 14.63
C GLU A 352 -17.09 -7.60 15.36
N ILE A 353 -15.85 -7.10 15.23
CA ILE A 353 -14.69 -7.63 15.97
C ILE A 353 -14.44 -6.90 17.30
N LYS A 354 -15.42 -6.14 17.80
CA LYS A 354 -15.39 -5.40 19.08
C LYS A 354 -14.24 -4.38 19.16
N ARG A 355 -13.96 -3.70 18.03
CA ARG A 355 -13.00 -2.59 17.95
C ARG A 355 -13.70 -1.26 17.66
N GLU A 356 -12.97 -0.16 17.85
CA GLU A 356 -13.45 1.20 17.67
C GLU A 356 -13.13 1.72 16.27
N PRO A 357 -14.15 1.91 15.42
CA PRO A 357 -13.93 2.47 14.08
C PRO A 357 -13.72 3.97 14.14
N ALA A 358 -12.73 4.45 13.36
CA ALA A 358 -12.47 5.87 13.21
C ALA A 358 -12.07 6.23 11.78
N GLN A 359 -12.68 7.29 11.25
CA GLN A 359 -12.20 7.91 10.01
C GLN A 359 -10.98 8.77 10.32
N ARG A 360 -9.94 8.63 9.50
CA ARG A 360 -8.72 9.42 9.56
C ARG A 360 -8.51 10.24 8.26
N ASP A 361 -7.60 11.20 8.33
CA ASP A 361 -7.00 11.80 7.14
C ASP A 361 -5.85 10.94 6.58
N THR A 362 -5.20 11.41 5.52
CA THR A 362 -4.03 10.77 4.90
C THR A 362 -2.85 10.61 5.87
N PHE A 363 -2.74 11.48 6.86
CA PHE A 363 -1.62 11.55 7.81
C PHE A 363 -1.90 10.87 9.15
N PHE A 364 -3.00 10.10 9.22
CA PHE A 364 -3.45 9.36 10.41
C PHE A 364 -3.96 10.23 11.56
N ASN A 365 -4.37 11.47 11.30
CA ASN A 365 -5.15 12.25 12.27
C ASN A 365 -6.60 11.77 12.25
N ILE A 366 -7.19 11.56 13.44
CA ILE A 366 -8.58 11.14 13.56
C ILE A 366 -9.48 12.33 13.22
N LEU A 367 -10.37 12.15 12.25
CA LEU A 367 -11.37 13.13 11.84
C LEU A 367 -12.71 12.89 12.54
N GLN A 368 -13.11 11.61 12.65
CA GLN A 368 -14.39 11.20 13.22
C GLN A 368 -14.28 9.80 13.84
N ARG A 369 -15.04 9.58 14.93
CA ARG A 369 -15.30 8.24 15.51
C ARG A 369 -16.74 7.83 15.20
N PHE A 370 -16.97 6.54 14.99
CA PHE A 370 -18.28 5.98 14.66
C PHE A 370 -18.89 5.25 15.84
#